data_dba0588183f16edf84349e7fe24d5291
#
_entry.id   dba0588183f16edf84349e7fe24d5291
#
_cell.length_a   1.000
_cell.length_b   1.000
_cell.length_c   1.000
_cell.angle_alpha   90.00
_cell.angle_beta   90.00
_cell.angle_gamma   90.00
#
_symmetry.space_group_name_H-M   'P 1'
#
loop_
_entity.id
_entity.type
_entity.pdbx_description
1 polymer ?
#
loop_
_entity_poly.entity_id
_entity_poly.type
_entity_poly.pdbx_seq_one_letter_code
_entity_poly.pdbx_strand_id
1 'polypeptide(L)'
;MWWRRGKHSQAAPAEVAGRVRSKYNSFRELLATNNECLELMAGLQEDLQYVPPRREVLDGRIGAIFDRVQGVVAALNSLTGVRHDSLTAALRAQLQEIERYAASLEETARPRLSMWLSEVNAQAESEVGGKAAMLGEIRNRLGLPVPDGFVLTTEAYRQYCGIPLWREIRDATRDLDLNYPDRLRAVSGNLAGLAAACPVPRTVEVAITARAEALLKNGGALAVRSSAIGEGGAKSCAGQFLSLLNVPCEAALEAYRQVIASRFSERALFYRLSTGMLEVDSPMAALFLPVLRAGASGIMYTRDPSDPKSKTLWITATLGLGLDIASGRMPADLFVVSRTGPHPVVERSVVHKEEQIVLQHGGGILHEPLPPAAQDEPSLRDDHLRTLALLLSGRCATS
;
A
#
# COMPACT_ATOMS: atom_id res chain seq x y z
N MET A 1 34.34 65.67 52.96
CA MET A 1 33.35 66.54 52.31
C MET A 1 33.34 66.25 50.84
N TRP A 2 32.21 65.90 50.31
CA TRP A 2 31.67 65.84 48.94
C TRP A 2 31.06 64.44 48.59
N TRP A 3 29.83 64.22 49.07
CA TRP A 3 28.89 63.28 48.53
C TRP A 3 28.20 63.90 47.32
N ARG A 4 28.53 63.52 46.12
CA ARG A 4 27.66 63.76 44.94
C ARG A 4 26.66 62.62 44.85
N ARG A 5 25.41 62.89 45.27
CA ARG A 5 24.27 62.05 44.94
C ARG A 5 24.02 62.08 43.41
N GLY A 6 24.34 60.97 42.76
CA GLY A 6 23.82 60.75 41.40
C GLY A 6 22.30 60.71 41.45
N LYS A 7 21.65 61.63 40.75
CA LYS A 7 20.19 61.59 40.50
C LYS A 7 19.91 60.35 39.64
N HIS A 8 19.49 59.22 40.29
CA HIS A 8 18.75 58.21 39.60
C HIS A 8 17.37 58.83 39.26
N SER A 9 17.16 59.18 38.01
CA SER A 9 15.85 59.52 37.48
C SER A 9 14.99 58.27 37.65
N GLN A 10 14.15 58.23 38.67
CA GLN A 10 13.09 57.23 38.80
C GLN A 10 12.08 57.53 37.70
N ALA A 11 11.97 56.66 36.70
CA ALA A 11 10.92 56.73 35.68
C ALA A 11 9.54 56.80 36.39
N ALA A 12 8.66 57.66 35.91
CA ALA A 12 7.32 57.81 36.47
C ALA A 12 6.58 56.46 36.52
N PRO A 13 5.78 56.17 37.56
CA PRO A 13 5.08 54.89 37.73
C PRO A 13 4.29 54.46 36.49
N ALA A 14 3.71 55.41 35.76
CA ALA A 14 2.97 55.17 34.51
C ALA A 14 3.89 54.68 33.36
N GLU A 15 5.13 55.17 33.29
CA GLU A 15 6.08 54.77 32.27
C GLU A 15 6.61 53.36 32.55
N VAL A 16 6.86 52.98 33.81
CA VAL A 16 7.23 51.63 34.22
C VAL A 16 6.08 50.67 33.92
N ALA A 17 4.85 51.00 34.24
CA ALA A 17 3.65 50.19 33.94
C ALA A 17 3.46 49.99 32.42
N GLY A 18 3.68 51.04 31.62
CA GLY A 18 3.65 50.95 30.16
C GLY A 18 4.70 49.98 29.59
N ARG A 19 5.94 50.05 30.09
CA ARG A 19 7.02 49.14 29.69
C ARG A 19 6.77 47.70 30.09
N VAL A 20 6.24 47.46 31.30
CA VAL A 20 5.86 46.10 31.74
C VAL A 20 4.76 45.53 30.85
N ARG A 21 3.73 46.34 30.55
CA ARG A 21 2.62 45.91 29.69
C ARG A 21 3.08 45.60 28.25
N SER A 22 3.97 46.42 27.71
CA SER A 22 4.57 46.15 26.39
C SER A 22 5.32 44.85 26.36
N LYS A 23 6.21 44.59 27.35
CA LYS A 23 6.94 43.33 27.45
C LYS A 23 6.03 42.11 27.64
N TYR A 24 4.98 42.26 28.42
CA TYR A 24 3.99 41.20 28.60
C TYR A 24 3.26 40.87 27.29
N ASN A 25 2.88 41.89 26.52
CA ASN A 25 2.27 41.68 25.22
C ASN A 25 3.23 40.97 24.23
N SER A 26 4.49 41.43 24.15
CA SER A 26 5.50 40.76 23.30
C SER A 26 5.75 39.33 23.74
N PHE A 27 5.73 39.02 25.04
CA PHE A 27 5.83 37.66 25.54
C PHE A 27 4.64 36.77 25.13
N ARG A 28 3.41 37.31 25.25
CA ARG A 28 2.22 36.58 24.80
C ARG A 28 2.23 36.32 23.31
N GLU A 29 2.66 37.28 22.50
CA GLU A 29 2.79 37.18 21.07
C GLU A 29 3.84 36.08 20.71
N LEU A 30 5.00 36.09 21.39
CA LEU A 30 6.03 35.06 21.21
C LEU A 30 5.46 33.65 21.48
N LEU A 31 4.74 33.46 22.59
CA LEU A 31 4.17 32.15 22.91
C LEU A 31 3.09 31.72 21.90
N ALA A 32 2.22 32.63 21.47
CA ALA A 32 1.18 32.33 20.50
C ALA A 32 1.80 31.94 19.15
N THR A 33 2.75 32.72 18.64
CA THR A 33 3.42 32.46 17.37
C THR A 33 4.26 31.16 17.44
N ASN A 34 4.89 30.87 18.59
CA ASN A 34 5.61 29.60 18.78
C ASN A 34 4.67 28.41 18.74
N ASN A 35 3.49 28.47 19.37
CA ASN A 35 2.52 27.39 19.32
C ASN A 35 1.99 27.17 17.89
N GLU A 36 1.67 28.24 17.16
CA GLU A 36 1.28 28.14 15.74
C GLU A 36 2.39 27.48 14.90
N CYS A 37 3.66 27.82 15.16
CA CYS A 37 4.80 27.23 14.49
C CYS A 37 4.88 25.71 14.75
N LEU A 38 4.74 25.30 16.02
CA LEU A 38 4.75 23.90 16.41
C LEU A 38 3.59 23.09 15.78
N GLU A 39 2.40 23.69 15.70
CA GLU A 39 1.24 23.09 15.03
C GLU A 39 1.49 22.91 13.53
N LEU A 40 2.08 23.90 12.85
CA LEU A 40 2.43 23.81 11.43
C LEU A 40 3.52 22.74 11.20
N MET A 41 4.53 22.67 12.07
CA MET A 41 5.59 21.65 11.99
C MET A 41 5.01 20.25 12.21
N ALA A 42 4.16 20.06 13.21
CA ALA A 42 3.50 18.79 13.46
C ALA A 42 2.62 18.36 12.29
N GLY A 43 1.85 19.30 11.72
CA GLY A 43 1.04 19.04 10.52
C GLY A 43 1.88 18.69 9.30
N LEU A 44 3.02 19.35 9.08
CA LEU A 44 3.93 19.02 8.00
C LEU A 44 4.59 17.65 8.22
N GLN A 45 5.06 17.36 9.43
CA GLN A 45 5.64 16.05 9.77
C GLN A 45 4.65 14.93 9.53
N GLU A 46 3.39 15.15 9.89
CA GLU A 46 2.30 14.22 9.65
C GLU A 46 2.09 14.00 8.15
N ASP A 47 1.97 15.07 7.37
CA ASP A 47 1.76 14.96 5.92
C ASP A 47 2.93 14.24 5.22
N LEU A 48 4.18 14.53 5.60
CA LEU A 48 5.36 13.87 5.05
C LEU A 48 5.42 12.38 5.40
N GLN A 49 4.86 12.00 6.54
CA GLN A 49 4.81 10.62 6.97
C GLN A 49 3.81 9.77 6.16
N TYR A 50 2.69 10.37 5.70
CA TYR A 50 1.59 9.64 5.09
C TYR A 50 1.50 9.80 3.57
N VAL A 51 1.66 11.01 3.07
CA VAL A 51 1.62 11.31 1.63
C VAL A 51 2.59 12.47 1.37
N PRO A 52 3.74 12.24 0.71
CA PRO A 52 4.60 13.35 0.35
C PRO A 52 3.80 14.38 -0.43
N PRO A 53 3.65 15.62 0.07
CA PRO A 53 2.88 16.64 -0.61
C PRO A 53 3.54 17.00 -1.94
N ARG A 54 2.73 17.50 -2.88
CA ARG A 54 3.27 18.09 -4.10
C ARG A 54 4.23 19.22 -3.74
N ARG A 55 5.24 19.45 -4.57
CA ARG A 55 6.28 20.44 -4.34
C ARG A 55 5.70 21.82 -3.97
N GLU A 56 4.69 22.28 -4.71
CA GLU A 56 4.06 23.58 -4.47
C GLU A 56 3.41 23.67 -3.07
N VAL A 57 2.82 22.57 -2.62
CA VAL A 57 2.20 22.49 -1.27
C VAL A 57 3.29 22.44 -0.21
N LEU A 58 4.37 21.69 -0.46
CA LEU A 58 5.51 21.60 0.45
C LEU A 58 6.20 22.96 0.62
N ASP A 59 6.49 23.63 -0.49
CA ASP A 59 7.11 24.97 -0.49
C ASP A 59 6.23 25.99 0.25
N GLY A 60 4.92 25.96 0.02
CA GLY A 60 3.98 26.82 0.76
C GLY A 60 3.97 26.56 2.26
N ARG A 61 4.06 25.30 2.70
CA ARG A 61 4.10 24.95 4.14
C ARG A 61 5.43 25.28 4.78
N ILE A 62 6.53 25.01 4.10
CA ILE A 62 7.87 25.39 4.56
C ILE A 62 7.94 26.92 4.69
N GLY A 63 7.45 27.66 3.70
CA GLY A 63 7.34 29.11 3.76
C GLY A 63 6.55 29.61 4.97
N ALA A 64 5.36 29.02 5.22
CA ALA A 64 4.54 29.39 6.36
C ALA A 64 5.23 29.13 7.72
N ILE A 65 5.92 28.00 7.87
CA ILE A 65 6.72 27.69 9.07
C ILE A 65 7.84 28.70 9.23
N PHE A 66 8.56 29.01 8.15
CA PHE A 66 9.65 29.97 8.17
C PHE A 66 9.20 31.35 8.61
N ASP A 67 8.06 31.85 8.07
CA ASP A 67 7.46 33.12 8.47
C ASP A 67 7.10 33.17 9.97
N ARG A 68 6.58 32.07 10.52
CA ARG A 68 6.26 31.97 11.94
C ARG A 68 7.52 31.96 12.81
N VAL A 69 8.57 31.25 12.42
CA VAL A 69 9.85 31.27 13.14
C VAL A 69 10.49 32.65 13.09
N GLN A 70 10.40 33.37 11.97
CA GLN A 70 10.83 34.78 11.90
C GLN A 70 10.02 35.65 12.86
N GLY A 71 8.72 35.43 12.97
CA GLY A 71 7.85 36.12 13.95
C GLY A 71 8.29 35.87 15.39
N VAL A 72 8.64 34.63 15.74
CA VAL A 72 9.20 34.27 17.08
C VAL A 72 10.48 35.05 17.36
N VAL A 73 11.42 35.11 16.39
CA VAL A 73 12.68 35.86 16.53
C VAL A 73 12.40 37.36 16.68
N ALA A 74 11.47 37.92 15.94
CA ALA A 74 11.08 39.32 16.04
C ALA A 74 10.47 39.66 17.41
N ALA A 75 9.56 38.82 17.91
CA ALA A 75 8.98 38.97 19.23
C ALA A 75 10.03 38.84 20.35
N LEU A 76 10.98 37.92 20.22
CA LEU A 76 12.11 37.78 21.13
C LEU A 76 13.00 39.03 21.14
N ASN A 77 13.32 39.58 19.97
CA ASN A 77 14.07 40.85 19.86
C ASN A 77 13.34 42.01 20.56
N SER A 78 12.01 42.11 20.39
CA SER A 78 11.19 43.12 21.05
C SER A 78 11.17 42.92 22.57
N LEU A 79 11.05 41.70 23.04
CA LEU A 79 11.02 41.37 24.48
C LEU A 79 12.33 41.68 25.18
N THR A 80 13.44 41.28 24.57
CA THR A 80 14.79 41.43 25.16
C THR A 80 15.40 42.79 24.92
N GLY A 81 14.99 43.50 23.87
CA GLY A 81 15.63 44.74 23.42
C GLY A 81 16.98 44.51 22.72
N VAL A 82 17.31 43.25 22.42
CA VAL A 82 18.57 42.85 21.76
C VAL A 82 18.26 42.18 20.43
N ARG A 83 19.04 42.51 19.42
CA ARG A 83 18.94 41.84 18.11
C ARG A 83 19.69 40.50 18.16
N HIS A 84 18.97 39.44 17.83
CA HIS A 84 19.54 38.09 17.78
C HIS A 84 19.86 37.72 16.31
N ASP A 85 20.85 38.44 15.72
CA ASP A 85 21.21 38.27 14.31
C ASP A 85 21.73 36.85 13.99
N SER A 86 22.34 36.19 14.97
CA SER A 86 22.77 34.79 14.85
C SER A 86 21.60 33.81 14.64
N LEU A 87 20.44 34.04 15.29
CA LEU A 87 19.24 33.21 15.08
C LEU A 87 18.67 33.40 13.67
N THR A 88 18.65 34.65 13.20
CA THR A 88 18.20 34.95 11.83
C THR A 88 19.13 34.31 10.78
N ALA A 89 20.45 34.34 11.01
CA ALA A 89 21.43 33.70 10.14
C ALA A 89 21.27 32.16 10.12
N ALA A 90 21.10 31.55 11.30
CA ALA A 90 20.86 30.11 11.43
C ALA A 90 19.58 29.68 10.71
N LEU A 91 18.50 30.45 10.87
CA LEU A 91 17.23 30.17 10.22
C LEU A 91 17.36 30.18 8.67
N ARG A 92 18.06 31.17 8.11
CA ARG A 92 18.33 31.24 6.67
C ARG A 92 19.18 30.07 6.17
N ALA A 93 20.19 29.67 6.94
CA ALA A 93 21.03 28.52 6.59
C ALA A 93 20.21 27.22 6.56
N GLN A 94 19.30 27.01 7.51
CA GLN A 94 18.41 25.86 7.52
C GLN A 94 17.44 25.86 6.33
N LEU A 95 16.89 27.03 5.97
CA LEU A 95 16.03 27.12 4.79
C LEU A 95 16.78 26.72 3.51
N GLN A 96 18.01 27.24 3.32
CA GLN A 96 18.83 26.89 2.17
C GLN A 96 19.19 25.40 2.12
N GLU A 97 19.37 24.75 3.27
CA GLU A 97 19.62 23.32 3.36
C GLU A 97 18.39 22.52 2.95
N ILE A 98 17.20 22.90 3.45
CA ILE A 98 15.92 22.31 3.08
C ILE A 98 15.65 22.47 1.59
N GLU A 99 15.87 23.66 1.02
CA GLU A 99 15.70 23.93 -0.42
C GLU A 99 16.65 23.08 -1.29
N ARG A 100 17.91 22.92 -0.88
CA ARG A 100 18.87 22.04 -1.56
C ARG A 100 18.46 20.57 -1.50
N TYR A 101 17.99 20.12 -0.33
CA TYR A 101 17.50 18.76 -0.17
C TYR A 101 16.25 18.53 -1.01
N ALA A 102 15.31 19.46 -1.00
CA ALA A 102 14.10 19.39 -1.80
C ALA A 102 14.40 19.40 -3.31
N ALA A 103 15.40 20.17 -3.78
CA ALA A 103 15.86 20.15 -5.17
C ALA A 103 16.51 18.79 -5.54
N SER A 104 17.26 18.16 -4.61
CA SER A 104 17.85 16.85 -4.87
C SER A 104 16.82 15.73 -4.99
N LEU A 105 15.62 15.89 -4.40
CA LEU A 105 14.53 14.94 -4.55
C LEU A 105 13.88 15.00 -5.95
N GLU A 106 14.00 16.10 -6.68
CA GLU A 106 13.50 16.25 -8.05
C GLU A 106 14.31 15.45 -9.08
N GLU A 107 15.58 15.16 -8.80
CA GLU A 107 16.43 14.31 -9.66
C GLU A 107 16.10 12.81 -9.50
N THR A 108 15.47 12.40 -8.43
CA THR A 108 14.95 11.05 -8.30
C THR A 108 13.73 10.89 -9.19
N ALA A 109 13.77 9.92 -10.11
CA ALA A 109 12.76 9.65 -11.11
C ALA A 109 11.33 9.81 -10.57
N ARG A 110 10.48 10.56 -11.29
CA ARG A 110 9.06 10.75 -10.94
C ARG A 110 8.45 9.38 -10.62
N PRO A 111 7.84 9.20 -9.44
CA PRO A 111 7.28 7.91 -9.06
C PRO A 111 6.27 7.45 -10.11
N ARG A 112 6.46 6.24 -10.60
CA ARG A 112 5.62 5.67 -11.66
C ARG A 112 4.28 5.26 -11.09
N LEU A 113 3.18 5.70 -11.70
CA LEU A 113 1.83 5.31 -11.29
C LEU A 113 1.48 3.88 -11.70
N SER A 114 2.08 3.40 -12.79
CA SER A 114 1.86 2.05 -13.30
C SER A 114 3.13 1.48 -13.92
N MET A 115 3.28 0.15 -13.85
CA MET A 115 4.37 -0.60 -14.46
C MET A 115 3.81 -1.82 -15.19
N TRP A 116 4.39 -2.19 -16.35
CA TRP A 116 4.12 -3.51 -16.94
C TRP A 116 4.79 -4.60 -16.11
N LEU A 117 4.18 -5.77 -16.04
CA LEU A 117 4.76 -6.89 -15.31
C LEU A 117 6.12 -7.32 -15.88
N SER A 118 6.36 -7.06 -17.16
CA SER A 118 7.66 -7.24 -17.83
C SER A 118 8.77 -6.33 -17.29
N GLU A 119 8.44 -5.23 -16.59
CA GLU A 119 9.39 -4.28 -15.98
C GLU A 119 9.62 -4.58 -14.48
N VAL A 120 8.92 -5.56 -13.91
CA VAL A 120 8.87 -5.85 -12.47
C VAL A 120 9.77 -7.03 -12.12
N ASN A 121 10.46 -6.93 -11.00
CA ASN A 121 11.23 -8.01 -10.36
C ASN A 121 11.04 -8.00 -8.84
N ALA A 122 11.68 -8.90 -8.13
CA ALA A 122 11.58 -9.02 -6.67
C ALA A 122 12.01 -7.74 -5.91
N GLN A 123 12.92 -6.94 -6.46
CA GLN A 123 13.41 -5.71 -5.83
C GLN A 123 12.39 -4.57 -5.87
N ALA A 124 11.39 -4.67 -6.74
CA ALA A 124 10.34 -3.66 -6.87
C ALA A 124 9.20 -3.81 -5.83
N GLU A 125 9.33 -4.68 -4.83
CA GLU A 125 8.26 -4.97 -3.86
C GLU A 125 7.71 -3.72 -3.17
N SER A 126 8.55 -2.76 -2.83
CA SER A 126 8.12 -1.49 -2.22
C SER A 126 7.22 -0.63 -3.12
N GLU A 127 7.33 -0.80 -4.45
CA GLU A 127 6.54 -0.07 -5.44
C GLU A 127 5.30 -0.84 -5.89
N VAL A 128 5.40 -2.17 -6.03
CA VAL A 128 4.37 -2.99 -6.69
C VAL A 128 3.72 -4.03 -5.77
N GLY A 129 4.19 -4.15 -4.52
CA GLY A 129 3.73 -5.15 -3.56
C GLY A 129 4.25 -6.57 -3.84
N GLY A 130 4.11 -7.46 -2.86
CA GLY A 130 4.74 -8.77 -2.88
C GLY A 130 4.26 -9.69 -4.01
N LYS A 131 2.93 -9.75 -4.28
CA LYS A 131 2.40 -10.62 -5.34
C LYS A 131 2.92 -10.25 -6.72
N ALA A 132 2.89 -8.96 -7.06
CA ALA A 132 3.34 -8.48 -8.36
C ALA A 132 4.85 -8.61 -8.51
N ALA A 133 5.63 -8.31 -7.46
CA ALA A 133 7.07 -8.47 -7.45
C ALA A 133 7.48 -9.92 -7.71
N MET A 134 6.85 -10.89 -7.03
CA MET A 134 7.13 -12.31 -7.23
C MET A 134 6.68 -12.83 -8.59
N LEU A 135 5.51 -12.39 -9.10
CA LEU A 135 5.09 -12.76 -10.45
C LEU A 135 6.02 -12.19 -11.52
N GLY A 136 6.48 -10.96 -11.37
CA GLY A 136 7.49 -10.37 -12.24
C GLY A 136 8.81 -11.15 -12.21
N GLU A 137 9.29 -11.52 -11.02
CA GLU A 137 10.50 -12.36 -10.85
C GLU A 137 10.35 -13.71 -11.54
N ILE A 138 9.23 -14.40 -11.31
CA ILE A 138 8.92 -15.71 -11.93
C ILE A 138 8.89 -15.60 -13.44
N ARG A 139 8.26 -14.55 -13.98
CA ARG A 139 8.18 -14.32 -15.42
C ARG A 139 9.51 -13.95 -16.04
N ASN A 140 10.15 -12.89 -15.52
CA ASN A 140 11.25 -12.21 -16.19
C ASN A 140 12.60 -12.89 -15.92
N ARG A 141 12.82 -13.43 -14.73
CA ARG A 141 14.07 -14.08 -14.37
C ARG A 141 13.99 -15.59 -14.51
N LEU A 142 12.91 -16.22 -14.06
CA LEU A 142 12.78 -17.68 -14.21
C LEU A 142 12.19 -18.06 -15.56
N GLY A 143 11.60 -17.12 -16.34
CA GLY A 143 10.98 -17.35 -17.64
C GLY A 143 9.85 -18.39 -17.61
N LEU A 144 9.15 -18.53 -16.47
CA LEU A 144 7.98 -19.37 -16.36
C LEU A 144 6.78 -18.71 -17.06
N PRO A 145 5.81 -19.48 -17.54
CA PRO A 145 4.65 -18.95 -18.27
C PRO A 145 3.70 -18.19 -17.33
N VAL A 146 3.96 -16.90 -17.16
CA VAL A 146 3.10 -15.96 -16.46
C VAL A 146 2.45 -15.03 -17.48
N PRO A 147 1.11 -14.84 -17.45
CA PRO A 147 0.44 -13.90 -18.35
C PRO A 147 1.06 -12.50 -18.25
N ASP A 148 0.98 -11.73 -19.32
CA ASP A 148 1.32 -10.31 -19.24
C ASP A 148 0.32 -9.57 -18.38
N GLY A 149 0.70 -8.38 -17.88
CA GLY A 149 -0.16 -7.61 -17.01
C GLY A 149 0.49 -6.29 -16.66
N PHE A 150 -0.22 -5.49 -15.87
CA PHE A 150 0.33 -4.27 -15.31
C PHE A 150 -0.02 -4.13 -13.83
N VAL A 151 0.72 -3.28 -13.16
CA VAL A 151 0.52 -2.99 -11.73
C VAL A 151 0.29 -1.50 -11.56
N LEU A 152 -0.76 -1.12 -10.86
CA LEU A 152 -0.89 0.19 -10.25
C LEU A 152 -0.04 0.20 -8.99
N THR A 153 0.93 1.09 -8.94
CA THR A 153 1.94 1.12 -7.88
C THR A 153 1.40 1.63 -6.54
N THR A 154 2.20 1.51 -5.51
CA THR A 154 1.92 2.12 -4.20
C THR A 154 1.80 3.64 -4.28
N GLU A 155 2.42 4.28 -5.28
CA GLU A 155 2.25 5.71 -5.52
C GLU A 155 0.84 6.04 -6.04
N ALA A 156 0.29 5.23 -6.94
CA ALA A 156 -1.10 5.39 -7.35
C ALA A 156 -2.07 5.26 -6.17
N TYR A 157 -1.79 4.34 -5.25
CA TYR A 157 -2.54 4.19 -4.01
C TYR A 157 -2.44 5.45 -3.12
N ARG A 158 -1.23 6.01 -2.92
CA ARG A 158 -1.03 7.22 -2.14
C ARG A 158 -1.79 8.41 -2.74
N GLN A 159 -1.74 8.56 -4.06
CA GLN A 159 -2.51 9.61 -4.73
C GLN A 159 -4.02 9.41 -4.62
N TYR A 160 -4.49 8.17 -4.69
CA TYR A 160 -5.90 7.84 -4.52
C TYR A 160 -6.40 8.14 -3.11
N CYS A 161 -5.70 7.70 -2.08
CA CYS A 161 -6.09 7.97 -0.69
C CYS A 161 -6.07 9.47 -0.38
N GLY A 162 -5.06 10.20 -0.85
CA GLY A 162 -4.90 11.62 -0.58
C GLY A 162 -4.88 11.97 0.92
N ILE A 163 -4.55 13.21 1.26
CA ILE A 163 -4.47 13.66 2.66
C ILE A 163 -5.82 13.55 3.40
N PRO A 164 -6.99 13.91 2.81
CA PRO A 164 -8.26 13.84 3.53
C PRO A 164 -8.61 12.43 3.98
N LEU A 165 -8.55 11.43 3.08
CA LEU A 165 -8.87 10.05 3.43
C LEU A 165 -7.88 9.48 4.45
N TRP A 166 -6.60 9.83 4.36
CA TRP A 166 -5.59 9.43 5.34
C TRP A 166 -5.89 9.95 6.75
N ARG A 167 -6.35 11.19 6.88
CA ARG A 167 -6.75 11.74 8.19
C ARG A 167 -7.92 10.98 8.79
N GLU A 168 -8.95 10.71 7.98
CA GLU A 168 -10.09 9.90 8.42
C GLU A 168 -9.69 8.48 8.85
N ILE A 169 -8.83 7.81 8.08
CA ILE A 169 -8.31 6.48 8.42
C ILE A 169 -7.58 6.53 9.77
N ARG A 170 -6.65 7.46 9.92
CA ARG A 170 -5.86 7.61 11.14
C ARG A 170 -6.75 7.88 12.36
N ASP A 171 -7.67 8.84 12.25
CA ASP A 171 -8.52 9.24 13.37
C ASP A 171 -9.48 8.11 13.76
N ALA A 172 -9.99 7.36 12.78
CA ALA A 172 -10.87 6.22 13.03
C ALA A 172 -10.12 5.02 13.64
N THR A 173 -8.83 4.85 13.36
CA THR A 173 -8.05 3.68 13.81
C THR A 173 -7.20 3.94 15.04
N ARG A 174 -6.96 5.21 15.42
CA ARG A 174 -6.08 5.60 16.54
C ARG A 174 -6.38 4.87 17.85
N ASP A 175 -7.66 4.82 18.23
CA ASP A 175 -8.12 4.26 19.49
C ASP A 175 -8.96 2.99 19.29
N LEU A 176 -8.70 2.26 18.19
CA LEU A 176 -9.45 1.06 17.86
C LEU A 176 -8.91 -0.13 18.64
N ASP A 177 -9.71 -0.62 19.59
CA ASP A 177 -9.38 -1.76 20.42
C ASP A 177 -10.03 -3.04 19.86
N LEU A 178 -9.21 -4.07 19.63
CA LEU A 178 -9.61 -5.37 19.09
C LEU A 178 -10.57 -6.14 20.01
N ASN A 179 -10.68 -5.77 21.29
CA ASN A 179 -11.62 -6.36 22.23
C ASN A 179 -13.08 -5.94 21.97
N TYR A 180 -13.31 -4.95 21.09
CA TYR A 180 -14.65 -4.45 20.74
C TYR A 180 -14.99 -4.74 19.27
N PRO A 181 -15.43 -5.97 18.92
CA PRO A 181 -15.66 -6.36 17.52
C PRO A 181 -16.74 -5.54 16.81
N ASP A 182 -17.77 -5.08 17.54
CA ASP A 182 -18.82 -4.24 16.94
C ASP A 182 -18.28 -2.86 16.53
N ARG A 183 -17.37 -2.30 17.32
CA ARG A 183 -16.67 -1.05 16.97
C ARG A 183 -15.76 -1.26 15.77
N LEU A 184 -15.02 -2.36 15.72
CA LEU A 184 -14.18 -2.72 14.59
C LEU A 184 -15.02 -2.83 13.31
N ARG A 185 -16.17 -3.49 13.36
CA ARG A 185 -17.10 -3.64 12.23
C ARG A 185 -17.65 -2.31 11.76
N ALA A 186 -18.06 -1.44 12.68
CA ALA A 186 -18.56 -0.10 12.35
C ALA A 186 -17.49 0.77 11.68
N VAL A 187 -16.28 0.79 12.23
CA VAL A 187 -15.13 1.52 11.65
C VAL A 187 -14.76 0.95 10.28
N SER A 188 -14.71 -0.36 10.15
CA SER A 188 -14.46 -1.04 8.87
C SER A 188 -15.48 -0.61 7.81
N GLY A 189 -16.77 -0.68 8.10
CA GLY A 189 -17.82 -0.28 7.16
C GLY A 189 -17.71 1.18 6.73
N ASN A 190 -17.44 2.07 7.68
CA ASN A 190 -17.24 3.50 7.39
C ASN A 190 -16.02 3.74 6.49
N LEU A 191 -14.86 3.20 6.84
CA LEU A 191 -13.62 3.40 6.07
C LEU A 191 -13.70 2.77 4.67
N ALA A 192 -14.29 1.57 4.55
CA ALA A 192 -14.50 0.94 3.25
C ALA A 192 -15.45 1.78 2.36
N GLY A 193 -16.51 2.33 2.96
CA GLY A 193 -17.42 3.24 2.26
C GLY A 193 -16.75 4.54 1.81
N LEU A 194 -15.97 5.17 2.68
CA LEU A 194 -15.19 6.38 2.35
C LEU A 194 -14.18 6.11 1.24
N ALA A 195 -13.43 5.00 1.34
CA ALA A 195 -12.48 4.61 0.31
C ALA A 195 -13.17 4.34 -1.04
N ALA A 196 -14.28 3.62 -1.05
CA ALA A 196 -15.03 3.36 -2.28
C ALA A 196 -15.64 4.63 -2.91
N ALA A 197 -16.05 5.60 -2.09
CA ALA A 197 -16.64 6.86 -2.54
C ALA A 197 -15.59 7.91 -2.96
N CYS A 198 -14.33 7.73 -2.59
CA CYS A 198 -13.27 8.68 -2.91
C CYS A 198 -13.09 8.81 -4.43
N PRO A 199 -13.03 10.03 -4.99
CA PRO A 199 -12.80 10.21 -6.42
C PRO A 199 -11.38 9.76 -6.80
N VAL A 200 -11.29 8.95 -7.86
CA VAL A 200 -9.97 8.56 -8.39
C VAL A 200 -9.32 9.77 -9.06
N PRO A 201 -8.07 10.12 -8.71
CA PRO A 201 -7.36 11.21 -9.39
C PRO A 201 -7.27 10.95 -10.90
N ARG A 202 -7.44 12.00 -11.70
CA ARG A 202 -7.43 11.87 -13.18
C ARG A 202 -6.17 11.20 -13.73
N THR A 203 -5.02 11.42 -13.09
CA THR A 203 -3.74 10.79 -13.45
C THR A 203 -3.78 9.27 -13.28
N VAL A 204 -4.40 8.78 -12.21
CA VAL A 204 -4.57 7.35 -11.91
C VAL A 204 -5.61 6.74 -12.85
N GLU A 205 -6.74 7.42 -13.06
CA GLU A 205 -7.78 7.01 -14.01
C GLU A 205 -7.21 6.81 -15.42
N VAL A 206 -6.47 7.78 -15.94
CA VAL A 206 -5.83 7.70 -17.27
C VAL A 206 -4.82 6.54 -17.32
N ALA A 207 -4.06 6.31 -16.25
CA ALA A 207 -3.11 5.20 -16.19
C ALA A 207 -3.81 3.84 -16.24
N ILE A 208 -4.94 3.67 -15.52
CA ILE A 208 -5.74 2.44 -15.53
C ILE A 208 -6.31 2.20 -16.93
N THR A 209 -7.02 3.17 -17.47
CA THR A 209 -7.74 3.04 -18.75
C THR A 209 -6.78 2.70 -19.89
N ALA A 210 -5.69 3.48 -20.04
CA ALA A 210 -4.71 3.25 -21.09
C ALA A 210 -4.03 1.88 -21.01
N ARG A 211 -3.70 1.42 -19.79
CA ARG A 211 -3.06 0.10 -19.60
C ARG A 211 -4.06 -1.05 -19.81
N ALA A 212 -5.30 -0.91 -19.34
CA ALA A 212 -6.33 -1.92 -19.52
C ALA A 212 -6.70 -2.11 -21.00
N GLU A 213 -6.90 -1.01 -21.74
CA GLU A 213 -7.14 -1.05 -23.18
C GLU A 213 -5.97 -1.68 -23.95
N ALA A 214 -4.73 -1.30 -23.62
CA ALA A 214 -3.56 -1.89 -24.25
C ALA A 214 -3.40 -3.38 -23.94
N LEU A 215 -3.72 -3.82 -22.72
CA LEU A 215 -3.65 -5.21 -22.29
C LEU A 215 -4.72 -6.06 -23.00
N LEU A 216 -5.93 -5.53 -23.11
CA LEU A 216 -7.11 -6.23 -23.68
C LEU A 216 -7.39 -5.90 -25.15
N LYS A 217 -6.41 -5.35 -25.88
CA LYS A 217 -6.59 -4.99 -27.31
C LYS A 217 -7.15 -6.11 -28.20
N ASN A 218 -6.97 -7.36 -27.81
CA ASN A 218 -7.47 -8.55 -28.52
C ASN A 218 -8.74 -9.12 -27.85
N GLY A 219 -9.41 -8.36 -26.99
CA GLY A 219 -10.55 -8.82 -26.21
C GLY A 219 -10.16 -9.54 -24.92
N GLY A 220 -11.17 -10.00 -24.20
CA GLY A 220 -11.01 -10.67 -22.91
C GLY A 220 -11.47 -9.81 -21.73
N ALA A 221 -11.11 -10.21 -20.52
CA ALA A 221 -11.45 -9.52 -19.30
C ALA A 221 -10.25 -9.54 -18.33
N LEU A 222 -10.34 -8.77 -17.27
CA LEU A 222 -9.29 -8.61 -16.27
C LEU A 222 -9.53 -9.47 -15.02
N ALA A 223 -8.45 -9.92 -14.44
CA ALA A 223 -8.37 -10.28 -13.02
C ALA A 223 -7.68 -9.13 -12.29
N VAL A 224 -8.37 -8.49 -11.35
CA VAL A 224 -7.86 -7.35 -10.57
C VAL A 224 -7.63 -7.82 -9.14
N ARG A 225 -6.38 -7.73 -8.68
CA ARG A 225 -5.96 -8.32 -7.41
C ARG A 225 -5.17 -7.32 -6.57
N SER A 226 -5.34 -7.38 -5.27
CA SER A 226 -4.45 -6.68 -4.33
C SER A 226 -3.01 -7.20 -4.43
N SER A 227 -2.06 -6.33 -4.23
CA SER A 227 -0.63 -6.64 -4.07
C SER A 227 -0.07 -5.75 -2.96
N ALA A 228 -0.17 -6.20 -1.72
CA ALA A 228 0.29 -5.45 -0.56
C ALA A 228 1.80 -5.68 -0.34
N ILE A 229 2.46 -4.72 0.29
CA ILE A 229 3.85 -4.87 0.73
C ILE A 229 3.87 -5.90 1.89
N GLY A 230 4.88 -6.78 1.90
CA GLY A 230 5.06 -7.78 2.95
C GLY A 230 4.15 -9.01 2.85
N GLU A 231 3.37 -9.18 1.78
CA GLU A 231 2.51 -10.37 1.61
C GLU A 231 3.29 -11.69 1.52
N GLY A 232 4.56 -11.67 1.11
CA GLY A 232 5.42 -12.84 0.97
C GLY A 232 6.28 -13.15 2.19
N GLY A 233 6.21 -12.36 3.26
CA GLY A 233 7.04 -12.50 4.44
C GLY A 233 6.45 -13.41 5.53
N ALA A 234 7.11 -13.44 6.70
CA ALA A 234 6.67 -14.18 7.89
C ALA A 234 5.26 -13.77 8.38
N LYS A 235 4.78 -12.58 8.00
CA LYS A 235 3.44 -12.06 8.26
C LYS A 235 2.63 -12.11 6.95
N SER A 236 2.18 -13.31 6.55
CA SER A 236 1.43 -13.50 5.31
C SER A 236 0.04 -12.86 5.37
N CYS A 237 -0.23 -11.91 4.48
CA CYS A 237 -1.56 -11.32 4.28
C CYS A 237 -2.42 -12.11 3.28
N ALA A 238 -2.09 -13.37 2.99
CA ALA A 238 -2.79 -14.18 2.01
C ALA A 238 -4.30 -14.30 2.33
N GLY A 239 -5.15 -14.04 1.32
CA GLY A 239 -6.59 -14.12 1.44
C GLY A 239 -7.27 -13.02 2.28
N GLN A 240 -6.53 -11.97 2.68
CA GLN A 240 -7.09 -10.86 3.46
C GLN A 240 -7.83 -9.84 2.58
N PHE A 241 -7.44 -9.70 1.33
CA PHE A 241 -7.91 -8.67 0.41
C PHE A 241 -8.66 -9.26 -0.78
N LEU A 242 -9.49 -8.42 -1.40
CA LEU A 242 -10.34 -8.79 -2.52
C LEU A 242 -9.52 -9.10 -3.78
N SER A 243 -10.00 -10.09 -4.53
CA SER A 243 -9.60 -10.36 -5.92
C SER A 243 -10.88 -10.44 -6.75
N LEU A 244 -10.93 -9.67 -7.83
CA LEU A 244 -12.05 -9.65 -8.78
C LEU A 244 -11.62 -10.33 -10.06
N LEU A 245 -12.44 -11.26 -10.53
CA LEU A 245 -12.20 -11.98 -11.79
C LEU A 245 -13.24 -11.62 -12.83
N ASN A 246 -12.85 -11.73 -14.09
CA ASN A 246 -13.70 -11.49 -15.24
C ASN A 246 -14.29 -10.08 -15.26
N VAL A 247 -13.45 -9.10 -14.97
CA VAL A 247 -13.80 -7.67 -14.98
C VAL A 247 -13.68 -7.16 -16.41
N PRO A 248 -14.74 -6.65 -17.03
CA PRO A 248 -14.64 -6.03 -18.35
C PRO A 248 -13.79 -4.75 -18.31
N CYS A 249 -13.22 -4.36 -19.45
CA CYS A 249 -12.27 -3.25 -19.54
C CYS A 249 -12.84 -1.95 -18.96
N GLU A 250 -14.07 -1.63 -19.28
CA GLU A 250 -14.80 -0.44 -18.83
C GLU A 250 -15.04 -0.40 -17.32
N ALA A 251 -15.04 -1.56 -16.65
CA ALA A 251 -15.19 -1.68 -15.20
C ALA A 251 -13.85 -1.68 -14.43
N ALA A 252 -12.70 -1.56 -15.12
CA ALA A 252 -11.38 -1.64 -14.52
C ALA A 252 -11.17 -0.61 -13.41
N LEU A 253 -11.68 0.62 -13.58
CA LEU A 253 -11.59 1.70 -12.59
C LEU A 253 -12.39 1.38 -11.33
N GLU A 254 -13.60 0.88 -11.49
CA GLU A 254 -14.45 0.49 -10.36
C GLU A 254 -13.88 -0.73 -9.63
N ALA A 255 -13.34 -1.70 -10.36
CA ALA A 255 -12.64 -2.83 -9.77
C ALA A 255 -11.41 -2.39 -8.93
N TYR A 256 -10.66 -1.40 -9.39
CA TYR A 256 -9.56 -0.81 -8.62
C TYR A 256 -10.07 -0.24 -7.30
N ARG A 257 -11.16 0.57 -7.32
CA ARG A 257 -11.77 1.13 -6.11
C ARG A 257 -12.15 0.06 -5.10
N GLN A 258 -12.82 -1.00 -5.56
CA GLN A 258 -13.25 -2.12 -4.71
C GLN A 258 -12.06 -2.87 -4.11
N VAL A 259 -11.00 -3.11 -4.89
CA VAL A 259 -9.78 -3.74 -4.41
C VAL A 259 -9.12 -2.88 -3.33
N ILE A 260 -9.00 -1.56 -3.55
CA ILE A 260 -8.46 -0.65 -2.53
C ILE A 260 -9.36 -0.60 -1.28
N ALA A 261 -10.68 -0.49 -1.45
CA ALA A 261 -11.62 -0.46 -0.34
C ALA A 261 -11.57 -1.74 0.53
N SER A 262 -11.26 -2.89 -0.08
CA SER A 262 -11.14 -4.17 0.64
C SER A 262 -10.04 -4.17 1.71
N ARG A 263 -9.08 -3.24 1.62
CA ARG A 263 -8.04 -3.02 2.63
C ARG A 263 -8.65 -2.64 3.99
N PHE A 264 -9.83 -2.02 3.98
CA PHE A 264 -10.55 -1.57 5.17
C PHE A 264 -11.62 -2.57 5.63
N SER A 265 -11.66 -3.79 5.06
CA SER A 265 -12.54 -4.85 5.56
C SER A 265 -12.21 -5.20 7.02
N GLU A 266 -13.22 -5.66 7.77
CA GLU A 266 -13.08 -6.06 9.18
C GLU A 266 -11.90 -7.02 9.39
N ARG A 267 -11.80 -8.04 8.53
CA ARG A 267 -10.72 -9.01 8.54
C ARG A 267 -9.35 -8.38 8.31
N ALA A 268 -9.23 -7.47 7.34
CA ALA A 268 -7.98 -6.80 7.01
C ALA A 268 -7.54 -5.83 8.10
N LEU A 269 -8.47 -5.08 8.69
CA LEU A 269 -8.21 -4.19 9.82
C LEU A 269 -7.80 -4.98 11.07
N PHE A 270 -8.54 -6.04 11.41
CA PHE A 270 -8.20 -6.91 12.54
C PHE A 270 -6.78 -7.47 12.41
N TYR A 271 -6.43 -7.99 11.24
CA TYR A 271 -5.11 -8.55 11.00
C TYR A 271 -4.00 -7.50 11.17
N ARG A 272 -4.15 -6.31 10.59
CA ARG A 272 -3.15 -5.24 10.69
C ARG A 272 -2.96 -4.75 12.12
N LEU A 273 -4.06 -4.52 12.83
CA LEU A 273 -4.01 -4.11 14.23
C LEU A 273 -3.38 -5.18 15.12
N SER A 274 -3.74 -6.46 14.92
CA SER A 274 -3.18 -7.57 15.71
C SER A 274 -1.68 -7.79 15.46
N THR A 275 -1.17 -7.42 14.27
CA THR A 275 0.23 -7.54 13.90
C THR A 275 1.06 -6.27 14.15
N GLY A 276 0.40 -5.20 14.63
CA GLY A 276 1.04 -3.89 14.86
C GLY A 276 1.51 -3.21 13.56
N MET A 277 0.91 -3.56 12.42
CA MET A 277 1.21 -2.90 11.14
C MET A 277 0.50 -1.56 11.09
N LEU A 278 1.26 -0.49 11.06
CA LEU A 278 0.73 0.86 10.87
C LEU A 278 0.22 1.03 9.43
N GLU A 279 -0.78 1.90 9.26
CA GLU A 279 -1.37 2.19 7.95
C GLU A 279 -0.32 2.71 6.96
N VAL A 280 0.64 3.49 7.44
CA VAL A 280 1.74 4.09 6.69
C VAL A 280 2.68 3.05 6.10
N ASP A 281 2.95 1.99 6.86
CA ASP A 281 4.00 1.02 6.53
C ASP A 281 3.56 -0.03 5.50
N SER A 282 2.31 0.04 5.04
CA SER A 282 1.74 -1.00 4.20
C SER A 282 0.82 -0.46 3.10
N PRO A 283 1.33 0.43 2.21
CA PRO A 283 0.56 0.82 1.03
C PRO A 283 0.26 -0.39 0.15
N MET A 284 -0.82 -0.32 -0.62
CA MET A 284 -1.29 -1.44 -1.44
C MET A 284 -1.24 -1.09 -2.93
N ALA A 285 -0.51 -1.87 -3.69
CA ALA A 285 -0.57 -1.88 -5.15
C ALA A 285 -1.75 -2.74 -5.64
N ALA A 286 -2.14 -2.56 -6.89
CA ALA A 286 -3.16 -3.38 -7.53
C ALA A 286 -2.61 -4.00 -8.82
N LEU A 287 -2.69 -5.32 -8.92
CA LEU A 287 -2.22 -6.11 -10.06
C LEU A 287 -3.39 -6.43 -11.00
N PHE A 288 -3.21 -6.13 -12.26
CA PHE A 288 -4.15 -6.38 -13.35
C PHE A 288 -3.55 -7.41 -14.32
N LEU A 289 -4.24 -8.52 -14.48
CA LEU A 289 -3.87 -9.61 -15.39
C LEU A 289 -5.03 -9.91 -16.32
N PRO A 290 -4.80 -10.43 -17.53
CA PRO A 290 -5.88 -11.01 -18.31
C PRO A 290 -6.39 -12.25 -17.57
N VAL A 291 -7.70 -12.39 -17.47
CA VAL A 291 -8.30 -13.59 -16.90
C VAL A 291 -8.19 -14.75 -17.89
N LEU A 292 -7.76 -15.91 -17.40
CA LEU A 292 -7.63 -17.11 -18.21
C LEU A 292 -8.86 -18.01 -18.02
N ARG A 293 -9.37 -18.58 -19.14
CA ARG A 293 -10.35 -19.66 -19.09
C ARG A 293 -9.62 -20.95 -18.69
N ALA A 294 -9.65 -21.28 -17.42
CA ALA A 294 -8.97 -22.46 -16.91
C ALA A 294 -9.87 -23.68 -16.97
N GLY A 295 -9.37 -24.78 -17.55
CA GLY A 295 -10.02 -26.09 -17.45
C GLY A 295 -9.79 -26.72 -16.07
N ALA A 296 -8.63 -26.45 -15.47
CA ALA A 296 -8.31 -26.80 -14.08
C ALA A 296 -7.40 -25.73 -13.47
N SER A 297 -7.49 -25.56 -12.16
CA SER A 297 -6.65 -24.62 -11.41
C SER A 297 -6.18 -25.28 -10.12
N GLY A 298 -5.07 -24.80 -9.56
CA GLY A 298 -4.53 -25.40 -8.36
C GLY A 298 -3.46 -24.58 -7.67
N ILE A 299 -2.94 -25.16 -6.60
CA ILE A 299 -1.80 -24.64 -5.84
C ILE A 299 -0.72 -25.71 -5.83
N MET A 300 0.50 -25.33 -6.14
CA MET A 300 1.63 -26.21 -6.11
C MET A 300 2.66 -25.74 -5.08
N TYR A 301 2.97 -26.61 -4.14
CA TYR A 301 4.09 -26.45 -3.23
C TYR A 301 5.31 -27.16 -3.81
N THR A 302 6.43 -26.45 -3.86
CA THR A 302 7.69 -26.98 -4.41
C THR A 302 8.36 -28.03 -3.51
N ARG A 303 7.82 -28.23 -2.31
CA ARG A 303 8.17 -29.25 -1.32
C ARG A 303 6.91 -29.62 -0.51
N ASP A 304 6.97 -30.72 0.23
CA ASP A 304 5.97 -31.01 1.24
C ASP A 304 5.95 -29.90 2.30
N PRO A 305 4.79 -29.28 2.54
CA PRO A 305 4.67 -28.23 3.57
C PRO A 305 5.04 -28.69 4.99
N SER A 306 4.91 -29.99 5.29
CA SER A 306 5.24 -30.59 6.59
C SER A 306 6.68 -31.06 6.71
N ASP A 307 7.38 -31.29 5.57
CA ASP A 307 8.78 -31.72 5.51
C ASP A 307 9.61 -30.88 4.54
N PRO A 308 10.34 -29.86 5.02
CA PRO A 308 11.19 -29.01 4.19
C PRO A 308 12.32 -29.77 3.47
N LYS A 309 12.67 -31.00 3.87
CA LYS A 309 13.70 -31.85 3.23
C LYS A 309 13.11 -32.78 2.17
N SER A 310 11.80 -32.81 2.05
CA SER A 310 11.09 -33.64 1.07
C SER A 310 11.57 -33.40 -0.36
N LYS A 311 11.61 -34.46 -1.12
CA LYS A 311 11.91 -34.45 -2.57
C LYS A 311 10.64 -34.64 -3.40
N THR A 312 9.50 -34.18 -2.89
CA THR A 312 8.20 -34.26 -3.56
C THR A 312 7.63 -32.87 -3.81
N LEU A 313 6.84 -32.77 -4.85
CA LEU A 313 5.94 -31.63 -5.13
C LEU A 313 4.55 -31.99 -4.64
N TRP A 314 3.87 -31.05 -4.02
CA TRP A 314 2.49 -31.23 -3.56
C TRP A 314 1.59 -30.30 -4.37
N ILE A 315 0.64 -30.89 -5.09
CA ILE A 315 -0.24 -30.18 -6.02
C ILE A 315 -1.66 -30.43 -5.58
N THR A 316 -2.38 -29.39 -5.20
CA THR A 316 -3.83 -29.44 -5.01
C THR A 316 -4.51 -28.78 -6.20
N ALA A 317 -5.50 -29.44 -6.81
CA ALA A 317 -6.16 -28.93 -8.00
C ALA A 317 -7.65 -29.25 -8.02
N THR A 318 -8.42 -28.41 -8.70
CA THR A 318 -9.84 -28.63 -8.98
C THR A 318 -10.15 -28.27 -10.43
N LEU A 319 -11.33 -28.65 -10.92
CA LEU A 319 -11.83 -28.24 -12.22
C LEU A 319 -12.23 -26.77 -12.24
N GLY A 320 -12.07 -26.10 -13.38
CA GLY A 320 -12.39 -24.69 -13.54
C GLY A 320 -11.42 -23.74 -12.81
N LEU A 321 -11.96 -22.65 -12.24
CA LEU A 321 -11.21 -21.62 -11.53
C LEU A 321 -11.00 -22.01 -10.08
N GLY A 322 -9.75 -21.88 -9.58
CA GLY A 322 -9.35 -22.31 -8.25
C GLY A 322 -9.49 -21.26 -7.14
N LEU A 323 -10.59 -20.49 -7.12
CA LEU A 323 -10.75 -19.36 -6.20
C LEU A 323 -10.69 -19.75 -4.73
N ASP A 324 -11.34 -20.81 -4.34
CA ASP A 324 -11.53 -21.20 -2.94
C ASP A 324 -10.67 -22.38 -2.49
N ILE A 325 -9.71 -22.82 -3.31
CA ILE A 325 -8.78 -23.90 -2.94
C ILE A 325 -7.96 -23.52 -1.72
N ALA A 326 -7.36 -22.33 -1.72
CA ALA A 326 -6.50 -21.86 -0.64
C ALA A 326 -7.21 -21.70 0.71
N SER A 327 -8.53 -21.47 0.69
CA SER A 327 -9.36 -21.36 1.90
C SER A 327 -9.95 -22.70 2.35
N GLY A 328 -9.75 -23.77 1.58
CA GLY A 328 -10.32 -25.09 1.85
C GLY A 328 -11.84 -25.19 1.66
N ARG A 329 -12.47 -24.19 1.06
CA ARG A 329 -13.93 -24.18 0.82
C ARG A 329 -14.34 -24.96 -0.41
N MET A 330 -13.40 -25.21 -1.33
CA MET A 330 -13.64 -25.97 -2.54
C MET A 330 -12.93 -27.32 -2.47
N PRO A 331 -13.60 -28.44 -2.78
CA PRO A 331 -12.98 -29.76 -2.89
C PRO A 331 -11.85 -29.71 -3.93
N ALA A 332 -10.69 -30.24 -3.60
CA ALA A 332 -9.55 -30.30 -4.48
C ALA A 332 -8.83 -31.65 -4.40
N ASP A 333 -8.44 -32.15 -5.55
CA ASP A 333 -7.61 -33.36 -5.64
C ASP A 333 -6.20 -33.08 -5.12
N LEU A 334 -5.55 -34.08 -4.56
CA LEU A 334 -4.14 -34.03 -4.14
C LEU A 334 -3.31 -34.94 -5.04
N PHE A 335 -2.20 -34.39 -5.54
CA PHE A 335 -1.19 -35.12 -6.29
C PHE A 335 0.18 -34.88 -5.66
N VAL A 336 0.86 -35.93 -5.29
CA VAL A 336 2.24 -35.89 -4.81
C VAL A 336 3.15 -36.46 -5.92
N VAL A 337 4.06 -35.62 -6.40
CA VAL A 337 4.93 -35.93 -7.54
C VAL A 337 6.39 -35.87 -7.10
N SER A 338 7.20 -36.86 -7.49
CA SER A 338 8.64 -36.85 -7.20
C SER A 338 9.34 -35.69 -7.93
N ARG A 339 10.22 -34.97 -7.24
CA ARG A 339 11.10 -33.96 -7.83
C ARG A 339 12.25 -34.54 -8.62
N THR A 340 12.57 -35.83 -8.42
CA THR A 340 13.63 -36.52 -9.15
C THR A 340 13.04 -37.17 -10.39
N GLY A 341 13.71 -36.98 -11.54
CA GLY A 341 13.24 -37.55 -12.81
C GLY A 341 13.12 -39.08 -12.76
N PRO A 342 12.17 -39.68 -13.47
CA PRO A 342 11.24 -39.15 -14.47
C PRO A 342 9.95 -38.48 -13.89
N HIS A 343 9.96 -38.02 -12.65
CA HIS A 343 8.85 -37.34 -11.97
C HIS A 343 7.58 -38.19 -11.82
N PRO A 344 7.68 -39.42 -11.27
CA PRO A 344 6.50 -40.26 -11.09
C PRO A 344 5.54 -39.64 -10.08
N VAL A 345 4.23 -39.88 -10.30
CA VAL A 345 3.20 -39.62 -9.32
C VAL A 345 3.35 -40.63 -8.20
N VAL A 346 3.63 -40.13 -6.98
CA VAL A 346 3.86 -40.97 -5.79
C VAL A 346 2.55 -41.26 -5.07
N GLU A 347 1.66 -40.25 -5.06
CA GLU A 347 0.35 -40.36 -4.41
C GLU A 347 -0.68 -39.55 -5.22
N ARG A 348 -1.90 -40.08 -5.25
CA ARG A 348 -3.06 -39.43 -5.86
C ARG A 348 -4.28 -39.66 -5.00
N SER A 349 -4.92 -38.56 -4.60
CA SER A 349 -6.22 -38.59 -3.91
C SER A 349 -7.19 -37.73 -4.72
N VAL A 350 -8.16 -38.39 -5.36
CA VAL A 350 -9.22 -37.72 -6.11
C VAL A 350 -10.45 -37.61 -5.22
N VAL A 351 -11.03 -36.41 -5.14
CA VAL A 351 -12.23 -36.15 -4.35
C VAL A 351 -13.43 -35.93 -5.26
N HIS A 352 -14.62 -36.22 -4.74
CA HIS A 352 -15.87 -35.92 -5.42
C HIS A 352 -16.07 -34.40 -5.56
N LYS A 353 -16.36 -33.92 -6.78
CA LYS A 353 -16.56 -32.51 -7.12
C LYS A 353 -17.92 -32.33 -7.76
N GLU A 354 -18.87 -31.71 -7.06
CA GLU A 354 -20.24 -31.50 -7.58
C GLU A 354 -20.34 -30.36 -8.59
N GLU A 355 -19.46 -29.35 -8.45
CA GLU A 355 -19.47 -28.13 -9.26
C GLU A 355 -18.06 -27.67 -9.61
N GLN A 356 -17.98 -26.79 -10.61
CA GLN A 356 -16.82 -26.02 -10.97
C GLN A 356 -17.14 -24.53 -11.00
N ILE A 357 -16.11 -23.68 -10.83
CA ILE A 357 -16.25 -22.24 -11.02
C ILE A 357 -15.78 -21.89 -12.42
N VAL A 358 -16.62 -21.20 -13.18
CA VAL A 358 -16.32 -20.76 -14.55
C VAL A 358 -16.51 -19.25 -14.70
N LEU A 359 -15.98 -18.69 -15.78
CA LEU A 359 -16.20 -17.29 -16.13
C LEU A 359 -17.63 -17.13 -16.69
N GLN A 360 -18.41 -16.23 -16.08
CA GLN A 360 -19.74 -15.88 -16.57
C GLN A 360 -19.65 -14.97 -17.80
N HIS A 361 -20.55 -15.13 -18.77
CA HIS A 361 -20.64 -14.21 -19.90
C HIS A 361 -21.03 -12.81 -19.41
N GLY A 362 -20.29 -11.78 -19.84
CA GLY A 362 -20.56 -10.38 -19.43
C GLY A 362 -19.90 -9.94 -18.12
N GLY A 363 -19.19 -10.82 -17.44
CA GLY A 363 -18.43 -10.46 -16.22
C GLY A 363 -18.77 -11.33 -15.02
N GLY A 364 -17.83 -11.37 -14.04
CA GLY A 364 -17.98 -12.19 -12.84
C GLY A 364 -17.78 -13.69 -13.08
N ILE A 365 -18.18 -14.49 -12.10
CA ILE A 365 -18.02 -15.94 -12.07
C ILE A 365 -19.37 -16.64 -11.87
N LEU A 366 -19.45 -17.90 -12.27
CA LEU A 366 -20.61 -18.75 -12.10
C LEU A 366 -20.19 -20.10 -11.52
N HIS A 367 -20.94 -20.60 -10.55
CA HIS A 367 -20.87 -21.99 -10.10
C HIS A 367 -21.72 -22.85 -11.05
N GLU A 368 -21.07 -23.75 -11.74
CA GLU A 368 -21.68 -24.62 -12.75
C GLU A 368 -21.62 -26.07 -12.28
N PRO A 369 -22.76 -26.79 -12.22
CA PRO A 369 -22.76 -28.21 -11.88
C PRO A 369 -21.91 -29.02 -12.85
N LEU A 370 -21.10 -29.95 -12.33
CA LEU A 370 -20.35 -30.89 -13.16
C LEU A 370 -21.27 -32.06 -13.59
N PRO A 371 -21.13 -32.53 -14.84
CA PRO A 371 -21.77 -33.77 -15.27
C PRO A 371 -21.34 -34.93 -14.35
N PRO A 372 -22.26 -35.87 -14.01
CA PRO A 372 -21.94 -36.98 -13.10
C PRO A 372 -20.67 -37.77 -13.48
N ALA A 373 -20.39 -37.92 -14.76
CA ALA A 373 -19.18 -38.59 -15.26
C ALA A 373 -17.88 -37.86 -14.95
N ALA A 374 -17.94 -36.53 -14.70
CA ALA A 374 -16.75 -35.71 -14.41
C ALA A 374 -16.54 -35.47 -12.91
N GLN A 375 -17.52 -35.80 -12.07
CA GLN A 375 -17.46 -35.50 -10.63
C GLN A 375 -16.34 -36.24 -9.89
N ASP A 376 -16.03 -37.45 -10.32
CA ASP A 376 -15.00 -38.31 -9.73
C ASP A 376 -13.73 -38.40 -10.61
N GLU A 377 -13.69 -37.64 -11.73
CA GLU A 377 -12.51 -37.60 -12.58
C GLU A 377 -11.40 -36.71 -11.98
N PRO A 378 -10.11 -37.10 -12.16
CA PRO A 378 -9.00 -36.29 -11.69
C PRO A 378 -8.92 -34.94 -12.44
N SER A 379 -8.74 -33.85 -11.68
CA SER A 379 -8.63 -32.51 -12.23
C SER A 379 -7.37 -32.30 -13.11
N LEU A 380 -6.32 -33.09 -12.87
CA LEU A 380 -5.08 -33.09 -13.65
C LEU A 380 -4.74 -34.50 -14.12
N ARG A 381 -4.32 -34.59 -15.39
CA ARG A 381 -3.78 -35.84 -15.98
C ARG A 381 -2.28 -35.95 -15.72
N ASP A 382 -1.70 -37.13 -15.90
CA ASP A 382 -0.29 -37.41 -15.66
C ASP A 382 0.65 -36.58 -16.54
N ASP A 383 0.23 -36.25 -17.76
CA ASP A 383 1.00 -35.36 -18.65
C ASP A 383 1.08 -33.92 -18.09
N HIS A 384 -0.02 -33.42 -17.50
CA HIS A 384 -0.04 -32.13 -16.82
C HIS A 384 0.89 -32.14 -15.59
N LEU A 385 0.80 -33.16 -14.74
CA LEU A 385 1.63 -33.32 -13.53
C LEU A 385 3.13 -33.39 -13.88
N ARG A 386 3.47 -34.14 -14.92
CA ARG A 386 4.85 -34.22 -15.43
C ARG A 386 5.36 -32.90 -15.97
N THR A 387 4.51 -32.18 -16.73
CA THR A 387 4.86 -30.85 -17.25
C THR A 387 5.12 -29.87 -16.13
N LEU A 388 4.26 -29.82 -15.10
CA LEU A 388 4.45 -28.96 -13.92
C LEU A 388 5.76 -29.30 -13.19
N ALA A 389 6.07 -30.59 -13.02
CA ALA A 389 7.31 -31.01 -12.36
C ALA A 389 8.56 -30.63 -13.17
N LEU A 390 8.52 -30.74 -14.50
CA LEU A 390 9.62 -30.36 -15.39
C LEU A 390 9.84 -28.82 -15.38
N LEU A 391 8.80 -28.02 -15.36
CA LEU A 391 8.92 -26.56 -15.27
C LEU A 391 9.71 -26.10 -14.04
N LEU A 392 9.61 -26.82 -12.93
CA LEU A 392 10.34 -26.50 -11.70
C LEU A 392 11.73 -27.13 -11.63
N SER A 393 11.91 -28.36 -12.14
CA SER A 393 13.18 -29.11 -12.04
C SER A 393 14.28 -28.54 -12.92
N GLY A 394 13.96 -28.03 -14.10
CA GLY A 394 14.90 -27.44 -15.03
C GLY A 394 15.52 -26.11 -14.62
N ARG A 395 15.06 -25.51 -13.52
CA ARG A 395 15.39 -24.12 -13.12
C ARG A 395 15.82 -23.94 -11.66
N CYS A 396 15.58 -24.93 -10.79
CA CYS A 396 16.14 -24.93 -9.43
C CYS A 396 17.63 -25.30 -9.35
N ALA A 397 18.26 -25.66 -10.47
CA ALA A 397 19.68 -26.01 -10.52
C ALA A 397 20.62 -24.79 -10.70
N THR A 398 20.09 -23.59 -10.85
CA THR A 398 20.85 -22.34 -11.11
C THR A 398 20.66 -21.24 -10.06
N SER A 399 20.18 -21.56 -8.88
CA SER A 399 20.09 -20.60 -7.76
C SER A 399 20.82 -21.08 -6.51
#